data_d3ef02809ed205ed1dd26f80adb0b865
#
_entry.id   d3ef02809ed205ed1dd26f80adb0b865
#
_cell.length_a   1.000
_cell.length_b   1.000
_cell.length_c   1.000
_cell.angle_alpha   90.00
_cell.angle_beta   90.00
_cell.angle_gamma   90.00
#
_symmetry.space_group_name_H-M   'P 1'
#
loop_
_entity.id
_entity.type
_entity.pdbx_description
1 polymer ?
#
loop_
_entity_poly.entity_id
_entity_poly.type
_entity_poly.pdbx_seq_one_letter_code
_entity_poly.pdbx_strand_id
1 'polypeptide(L)'
;MKTKYLPALVCGFGAAVLTTIPGLESFACCLLVPIASLISVRLYYKANHEMAKLSTSSGVILGLLTGLFAAGFASIFEILLTYITKTNDLVVGYPQAEKVIRNLNLGNATKESLEMLRKMISEIQTQGFSFLYTIIITFSNVLTYSIFGMLGGVIGTALLNRRNKLS
;
A
#
# COMPACT_ATOMS: atom_id res chain seq x y z
N MET A 1 14.44 -6.03 -23.51
CA MET A 1 13.63 -6.02 -22.25
C MET A 1 14.02 -4.79 -21.45
N LYS A 2 13.58 -3.63 -21.83
CA LYS A 2 13.92 -2.39 -21.09
C LYS A 2 12.91 -2.16 -19.99
N THR A 3 13.34 -2.42 -18.86
CA THR A 3 13.10 -2.05 -17.46
C THR A 3 11.72 -1.50 -17.15
N LYS A 4 10.72 -2.40 -17.04
CA LYS A 4 9.45 -2.14 -16.35
C LYS A 4 9.66 -1.77 -14.88
N TYR A 5 10.80 -2.18 -14.31
CA TYR A 5 11.11 -2.01 -12.91
C TYR A 5 11.35 -0.56 -12.49
N LEU A 6 12.08 0.22 -13.29
CA LEU A 6 12.44 1.59 -12.90
C LEU A 6 11.23 2.52 -12.74
N PRO A 7 10.29 2.61 -13.70
CA PRO A 7 9.07 3.41 -13.50
C PRO A 7 8.23 2.92 -12.32
N ALA A 8 8.11 1.60 -12.16
CA ALA A 8 7.35 1.00 -11.06
C ALA A 8 7.98 1.31 -9.70
N LEU A 9 9.31 1.20 -9.58
CA LEU A 9 10.06 1.48 -8.36
C LEU A 9 9.96 2.95 -7.97
N VAL A 10 10.20 3.87 -8.91
CA VAL A 10 10.15 5.32 -8.64
C VAL A 10 8.76 5.76 -8.22
N CYS A 11 7.73 5.30 -8.95
CA CYS A 11 6.35 5.64 -8.61
C CYS A 11 5.89 4.98 -7.31
N GLY A 12 6.29 3.73 -7.06
CA GLY A 12 5.99 3.02 -5.81
C GLY A 12 6.65 3.67 -4.60
N PHE A 13 7.93 4.06 -4.73
CA PHE A 13 8.63 4.81 -3.69
C PHE A 13 7.94 6.15 -3.41
N GLY A 14 7.61 6.92 -4.46
CA GLY A 14 6.91 8.20 -4.30
C GLY A 14 5.55 8.04 -3.61
N ALA A 15 4.77 7.00 -3.96
CA ALA A 15 3.52 6.70 -3.27
C ALA A 15 3.77 6.38 -1.79
N ALA A 16 4.76 5.55 -1.47
CA ALA A 16 5.10 5.19 -0.10
C ALA A 16 5.52 6.39 0.75
N VAL A 17 6.31 7.32 0.19
CA VAL A 17 6.66 8.56 0.90
C VAL A 17 5.41 9.39 1.21
N LEU A 18 4.46 9.49 0.29
CA LEU A 18 3.22 10.23 0.53
C LEU A 18 2.34 9.59 1.61
N THR A 19 2.42 8.28 1.80
CA THR A 19 1.68 7.59 2.88
C THR A 19 2.21 7.89 4.28
N THR A 20 3.42 8.45 4.41
CA THR A 20 3.96 8.87 5.72
C THR A 20 3.37 10.19 6.21
N ILE A 21 2.63 10.91 5.34
CA ILE A 21 2.01 12.17 5.71
C ILE A 21 0.67 11.88 6.40
N PRO A 22 0.48 12.32 7.66
CA PRO A 22 -0.78 12.13 8.39
C PRO A 22 -1.98 12.63 7.59
N GLY A 23 -3.02 11.82 7.51
CA GLY A 23 -4.24 12.10 6.74
C GLY A 23 -4.19 11.65 5.28
N LEU A 24 -3.03 11.63 4.61
CA LEU A 24 -2.92 11.07 3.27
C LEU A 24 -2.88 9.53 3.27
N GLU A 25 -2.44 8.92 4.35
CA GLU A 25 -2.43 7.47 4.52
C GLU A 25 -3.80 6.84 4.33
N SER A 26 -4.88 7.49 4.80
CA SER A 26 -6.26 7.04 4.62
C SER A 26 -6.69 6.95 3.15
N PHE A 27 -6.05 7.71 2.28
CA PHE A 27 -6.29 7.70 0.83
C PHE A 27 -5.26 6.89 0.05
N ALA A 28 -4.29 6.28 0.74
CA ALA A 28 -3.16 5.59 0.11
C ALA A 28 -3.61 4.52 -0.88
N CYS A 29 -4.45 3.59 -0.44
CA CYS A 29 -4.92 2.48 -1.28
C CYS A 29 -5.83 2.95 -2.42
N CYS A 30 -6.77 3.87 -2.14
CA CYS A 30 -7.82 4.24 -3.10
C CYS A 30 -7.37 5.27 -4.14
N LEU A 31 -6.41 6.14 -3.80
CA LEU A 31 -5.97 7.24 -4.66
C LEU A 31 -4.48 7.20 -4.96
N LEU A 32 -3.60 7.16 -3.95
CA LEU A 32 -2.16 7.32 -4.17
C LEU A 32 -1.58 6.17 -4.98
N VAL A 33 -1.87 4.93 -4.62
CA VAL A 33 -1.34 3.75 -5.31
C VAL A 33 -1.88 3.60 -6.73
N PRO A 34 -3.20 3.75 -7.01
CA PRO A 34 -3.69 3.76 -8.39
C PRO A 34 -3.10 4.89 -9.25
N ILE A 35 -2.97 6.10 -8.71
CA ILE A 35 -2.37 7.23 -9.42
C ILE A 35 -0.89 6.97 -9.71
N ALA A 36 -0.12 6.48 -8.74
CA ALA A 36 1.27 6.10 -8.92
C ALA A 36 1.43 5.04 -10.01
N SER A 37 0.55 4.03 -10.03
CA SER A 37 0.53 2.99 -11.05
C SER A 37 0.20 3.54 -12.43
N LEU A 38 -0.75 4.46 -12.55
CA LEU A 38 -1.07 5.16 -13.79
C LEU A 38 0.14 5.96 -14.31
N ILE A 39 0.83 6.68 -13.43
CA ILE A 39 2.04 7.43 -13.77
C ILE A 39 3.15 6.48 -14.21
N SER A 40 3.33 5.35 -13.53
CA SER A 40 4.30 4.31 -13.90
C SER A 40 4.06 3.79 -15.32
N VAL A 41 2.80 3.52 -15.69
CA VAL A 41 2.40 3.12 -17.05
C VAL A 41 2.79 4.20 -18.06
N ARG A 42 2.53 5.48 -17.77
CA ARG A 42 2.89 6.60 -18.66
C ARG A 42 4.38 6.74 -18.82
N LEU A 43 5.15 6.63 -17.74
CA LEU A 43 6.62 6.71 -17.78
C LEU A 43 7.21 5.57 -18.59
N TYR A 44 6.70 4.35 -18.37
CA TYR A 44 7.11 3.18 -19.15
C TYR A 44 6.84 3.35 -20.64
N TYR A 45 5.66 3.84 -21.01
CA TYR A 45 5.31 4.10 -22.40
C TYR A 45 6.20 5.16 -23.02
N LYS A 46 6.46 6.27 -22.34
CA LYS A 46 7.38 7.32 -22.81
C LYS A 46 8.81 6.83 -23.01
N ALA A 47 9.28 5.92 -22.17
CA ALA A 47 10.62 5.34 -22.27
C ALA A 47 10.76 4.34 -23.43
N ASN A 48 9.65 3.90 -24.02
CA ASN A 48 9.62 2.91 -25.09
C ASN A 48 8.87 3.49 -26.31
N HIS A 49 9.45 4.48 -26.95
CA HIS A 49 8.86 5.26 -28.07
C HIS A 49 8.40 4.43 -29.28
N GLU A 50 8.81 3.18 -29.40
CA GLU A 50 8.49 2.30 -30.53
C GLU A 50 7.13 1.58 -30.38
N MET A 51 6.44 1.72 -29.24
CA MET A 51 5.18 1.03 -29.01
C MET A 51 3.99 1.88 -29.46
N ALA A 52 3.30 1.43 -30.51
CA ALA A 52 2.05 2.04 -30.95
C ALA A 52 0.91 1.90 -29.92
N LYS A 53 0.88 0.80 -29.17
CA LYS A 53 -0.12 0.52 -28.11
C LYS A 53 0.51 -0.29 -26.99
N LEU A 54 0.06 -0.06 -25.77
CA LEU A 54 0.43 -0.86 -24.60
C LEU A 54 -0.64 -1.92 -24.35
N SER A 55 -0.23 -3.19 -24.17
CA SER A 55 -1.16 -4.28 -23.83
C SER A 55 -1.66 -4.09 -22.39
N THR A 56 -2.93 -4.46 -22.15
CA THR A 56 -3.52 -4.42 -20.80
C THR A 56 -2.74 -5.28 -19.81
N SER A 57 -2.22 -6.43 -20.25
CA SER A 57 -1.37 -7.29 -19.44
C SER A 57 -0.09 -6.55 -18.97
N SER A 58 0.55 -5.77 -19.84
CA SER A 58 1.70 -4.96 -19.45
C SER A 58 1.34 -3.89 -18.41
N GLY A 59 0.15 -3.30 -18.54
CA GLY A 59 -0.37 -2.36 -17.55
C GLY A 59 -0.63 -3.00 -16.20
N VAL A 60 -1.25 -4.19 -16.17
CA VAL A 60 -1.47 -4.97 -14.94
C VAL A 60 -0.15 -5.29 -14.24
N ILE A 61 0.85 -5.77 -15.00
CA ILE A 61 2.17 -6.11 -14.44
C ILE A 61 2.87 -4.85 -13.89
N LEU A 62 2.84 -3.74 -14.61
CA LEU A 62 3.41 -2.47 -14.14
C LEU A 62 2.70 -1.96 -12.88
N GLY A 63 1.36 -2.06 -12.86
CA GLY A 63 0.56 -1.70 -11.70
C GLY A 63 0.86 -2.60 -10.49
N LEU A 64 0.94 -3.91 -10.70
CA LEU A 64 1.32 -4.88 -9.67
C LEU A 64 2.72 -4.57 -9.09
N LEU A 65 3.70 -4.36 -9.95
CA LEU A 65 5.07 -4.02 -9.52
C LEU A 65 5.10 -2.68 -8.74
N THR A 66 4.35 -1.66 -9.21
CA THR A 66 4.25 -0.39 -8.51
C THR A 66 3.61 -0.57 -7.12
N GLY A 67 2.53 -1.36 -7.03
CA GLY A 67 1.88 -1.70 -5.78
C GLY A 67 2.80 -2.46 -4.81
N LEU A 68 3.54 -3.47 -5.31
CA LEU A 68 4.50 -4.22 -4.50
C LEU A 68 5.64 -3.35 -3.97
N PHE A 69 6.21 -2.47 -4.80
CA PHE A 69 7.23 -1.53 -4.35
C PHE A 69 6.67 -0.52 -3.34
N ALA A 70 5.46 0.01 -3.60
CA ALA A 70 4.80 0.90 -2.66
C ALA A 70 4.55 0.21 -1.31
N ALA A 71 4.03 -1.03 -1.31
CA ALA A 71 3.81 -1.81 -0.11
C ALA A 71 5.10 -2.06 0.69
N GLY A 72 6.17 -2.47 0.01
CA GLY A 72 7.47 -2.73 0.64
C GLY A 72 8.03 -1.48 1.31
N PHE A 73 8.09 -0.36 0.59
CA PHE A 73 8.60 0.91 1.16
C PHE A 73 7.67 1.47 2.25
N ALA A 74 6.34 1.43 2.06
CA ALA A 74 5.39 1.90 3.06
C ALA A 74 5.52 1.09 4.36
N SER A 75 5.62 -0.24 4.28
CA SER A 75 5.83 -1.09 5.45
C SER A 75 7.15 -0.78 6.17
N ILE A 76 8.23 -0.56 5.41
CA ILE A 76 9.53 -0.15 6.00
C ILE A 76 9.38 1.19 6.73
N PHE A 77 8.76 2.19 6.11
CA PHE A 77 8.57 3.51 6.73
C PHE A 77 7.69 3.43 7.97
N GLU A 78 6.61 2.65 7.91
CA GLU A 78 5.71 2.48 9.05
C GLU A 78 6.40 1.79 10.22
N ILE A 79 7.20 0.74 9.96
CA ILE A 79 7.99 0.06 10.99
C ILE A 79 9.02 1.01 11.61
N LEU A 80 9.74 1.78 10.79
CA LEU A 80 10.73 2.75 11.27
C LEU A 80 10.08 3.86 12.10
N LEU A 81 8.96 4.43 11.63
CA LEU A 81 8.23 5.45 12.37
C LEU A 81 7.71 4.88 13.70
N THR A 82 7.10 3.70 13.69
CA THR A 82 6.63 3.02 14.90
C THR A 82 7.77 2.79 15.89
N TYR A 83 8.95 2.36 15.41
CA TYR A 83 10.12 2.15 16.24
C TYR A 83 10.61 3.43 16.93
N ILE A 84 10.62 4.54 16.20
CA ILE A 84 11.10 5.84 16.71
C ILE A 84 10.08 6.46 17.66
N THR A 85 8.80 6.47 17.26
CA THR A 85 7.74 7.18 17.99
C THR A 85 7.11 6.34 19.10
N LYS A 86 7.30 5.01 19.07
CA LYS A 86 6.64 4.03 19.95
C LYS A 86 5.12 4.14 19.94
N THR A 87 4.58 4.63 18.85
CA THR A 87 3.14 4.78 18.59
C THR A 87 2.83 4.56 17.13
N ASN A 88 1.60 4.18 16.83
CA ASN A 88 1.06 4.02 15.48
C ASN A 88 -0.47 3.99 15.53
N ASP A 89 -1.11 3.80 14.40
CA ASP A 89 -2.57 3.77 14.26
C ASP A 89 -3.24 2.70 15.12
N LEU A 90 -2.59 1.55 15.33
CA LEU A 90 -3.10 0.50 16.23
C LEU A 90 -3.16 1.00 17.67
N VAL A 91 -2.11 1.65 18.14
CA VAL A 91 -2.03 2.21 19.52
C VAL A 91 -3.07 3.31 19.71
N VAL A 92 -3.18 4.22 18.75
CA VAL A 92 -4.13 5.34 18.79
C VAL A 92 -5.57 4.87 18.65
N GLY A 93 -5.82 3.91 17.74
CA GLY A 93 -7.15 3.39 17.43
C GLY A 93 -7.67 2.35 18.43
N TYR A 94 -6.82 1.85 19.34
CA TYR A 94 -7.18 0.78 20.27
C TYR A 94 -8.45 1.02 21.08
N PRO A 95 -8.70 2.20 21.70
CA PRO A 95 -9.92 2.43 22.48
C PRO A 95 -11.20 2.26 21.67
N GLN A 96 -11.17 2.58 20.39
CA GLN A 96 -12.30 2.40 19.46
C GLN A 96 -12.43 0.94 19.04
N ALA A 97 -11.32 0.29 18.71
CA ALA A 97 -11.28 -1.13 18.34
C ALA A 97 -11.79 -2.01 19.49
N GLU A 98 -11.39 -1.73 20.73
CA GLU A 98 -11.85 -2.46 21.91
C GLU A 98 -13.37 -2.36 22.08
N LYS A 99 -13.96 -1.17 21.91
CA LYS A 99 -15.41 -0.98 21.98
C LYS A 99 -16.15 -1.79 20.91
N VAL A 100 -15.65 -1.77 19.68
CA VAL A 100 -16.25 -2.52 18.56
C VAL A 100 -16.18 -4.03 18.84
N ILE A 101 -15.01 -4.54 19.22
CA ILE A 101 -14.80 -5.97 19.49
C ILE A 101 -15.66 -6.45 20.65
N ARG A 102 -15.80 -5.65 21.72
CA ARG A 102 -16.68 -5.97 22.86
C ARG A 102 -18.15 -6.02 22.45
N ASN A 103 -18.58 -5.11 21.59
CA ASN A 103 -19.97 -5.05 21.10
C ASN A 103 -20.34 -6.23 20.20
N LEU A 104 -19.37 -6.85 19.52
CA LEU A 104 -19.60 -8.04 18.69
C LEU A 104 -19.94 -9.29 19.51
N ASN A 105 -19.62 -9.28 20.80
CA ASN A 105 -19.97 -10.32 21.80
C ASN A 105 -19.72 -11.76 21.32
N LEU A 106 -18.55 -12.01 20.73
CA LEU A 106 -18.16 -13.31 20.18
C LEU A 106 -17.65 -14.31 21.24
N GLY A 107 -18.04 -14.12 22.50
CA GLY A 107 -17.65 -15.01 23.60
C GLY A 107 -16.12 -15.05 23.82
N ASN A 108 -15.55 -16.25 23.79
CA ASN A 108 -14.09 -16.43 24.02
C ASN A 108 -13.22 -15.77 22.96
N ALA A 109 -13.66 -15.74 21.69
CA ALA A 109 -12.93 -15.08 20.61
C ALA A 109 -12.74 -13.58 20.88
N THR A 110 -13.69 -12.91 21.54
CA THR A 110 -13.55 -11.52 21.97
C THR A 110 -12.37 -11.33 22.91
N LYS A 111 -12.25 -12.21 23.92
CA LYS A 111 -11.16 -12.13 24.91
C LYS A 111 -9.80 -12.36 24.25
N GLU A 112 -9.66 -13.41 23.46
CA GLU A 112 -8.42 -13.75 22.77
C GLU A 112 -7.97 -12.62 21.82
N SER A 113 -8.90 -12.04 21.06
CA SER A 113 -8.60 -10.90 20.16
C SER A 113 -8.11 -9.68 20.94
N LEU A 114 -8.74 -9.35 22.06
CA LEU A 114 -8.33 -8.23 22.90
C LEU A 114 -6.98 -8.45 23.57
N GLU A 115 -6.70 -9.67 24.04
CA GLU A 115 -5.40 -10.01 24.60
C GLU A 115 -4.27 -9.91 23.57
N MET A 116 -4.51 -10.40 22.35
CA MET A 116 -3.58 -10.27 21.25
C MET A 116 -3.29 -8.79 20.91
N LEU A 117 -4.33 -7.97 20.79
CA LEU A 117 -4.18 -6.52 20.54
C LEU A 117 -3.39 -5.84 21.66
N ARG A 118 -3.72 -6.11 22.92
CA ARG A 118 -3.02 -5.54 24.07
C ARG A 118 -1.55 -5.92 24.10
N LYS A 119 -1.23 -7.18 23.77
CA LYS A 119 0.16 -7.64 23.66
C LYS A 119 0.92 -6.87 22.60
N MET A 120 0.37 -6.75 21.37
CA MET A 120 1.02 -5.97 20.30
C MET A 120 1.25 -4.52 20.72
N ILE A 121 0.26 -3.88 21.34
CA ILE A 121 0.36 -2.49 21.82
C ILE A 121 1.44 -2.36 22.89
N SER A 122 1.46 -3.24 23.87
CA SER A 122 2.48 -3.25 24.94
C SER A 122 3.90 -3.41 24.35
N GLU A 123 4.08 -4.31 23.38
CA GLU A 123 5.35 -4.51 22.68
C GLU A 123 5.78 -3.23 21.94
N ILE A 124 4.85 -2.57 21.22
CA ILE A 124 5.12 -1.33 20.51
C ILE A 124 5.51 -0.20 21.48
N GLN A 125 4.75 0.00 22.55
CA GLN A 125 4.99 1.08 23.52
C GLN A 125 6.28 0.91 24.31
N THR A 126 6.67 -0.33 24.60
CA THR A 126 7.88 -0.61 25.36
C THR A 126 9.12 -0.70 24.49
N GLN A 127 9.06 -1.47 23.41
CA GLN A 127 10.21 -1.79 22.55
C GLN A 127 10.22 -1.01 21.22
N GLY A 128 9.10 -0.36 20.86
CA GLY A 128 8.93 0.28 19.56
C GLY A 128 8.64 -0.71 18.42
N PHE A 129 8.50 -2.01 18.72
CA PHE A 129 8.38 -3.06 17.73
C PHE A 129 7.51 -4.21 18.24
N SER A 130 6.62 -4.73 17.37
CA SER A 130 5.89 -5.98 17.58
C SER A 130 6.00 -6.82 16.33
N PHE A 131 6.50 -8.05 16.48
CA PHE A 131 6.67 -8.98 15.36
C PHE A 131 5.33 -9.33 14.70
N LEU A 132 4.31 -9.58 15.50
CA LEU A 132 2.98 -9.92 15.01
C LEU A 132 2.35 -8.75 14.25
N TYR A 133 2.43 -7.55 14.80
CA TYR A 133 1.98 -6.33 14.11
C TYR A 133 2.69 -6.15 12.77
N THR A 134 4.01 -6.30 12.75
CA THR A 134 4.82 -6.14 11.53
C THR A 134 4.40 -7.10 10.42
N ILE A 135 4.13 -8.37 10.75
CA ILE A 135 3.65 -9.34 9.75
C ILE A 135 2.28 -8.94 9.22
N ILE A 136 1.34 -8.60 10.12
CA ILE A 136 -0.04 -8.26 9.75
C ILE A 136 -0.04 -7.02 8.83
N ILE A 137 0.66 -5.96 9.20
CA ILE A 137 0.64 -4.72 8.41
C ILE A 137 1.35 -4.89 7.06
N THR A 138 2.49 -5.59 7.04
CA THR A 138 3.20 -5.87 5.79
C THR A 138 2.34 -6.70 4.84
N PHE A 139 1.70 -7.75 5.34
CA PHE A 139 0.82 -8.59 4.53
C PHE A 139 -0.40 -7.80 4.02
N SER A 140 -1.01 -6.99 4.88
CA SER A 140 -2.13 -6.12 4.52
C SER A 140 -1.74 -5.11 3.44
N ASN A 141 -0.59 -4.44 3.59
CA ASN A 141 -0.07 -3.50 2.59
C ASN A 141 0.21 -4.20 1.26
N VAL A 142 0.88 -5.36 1.27
CA VAL A 142 1.17 -6.13 0.05
C VAL A 142 -0.11 -6.52 -0.67
N LEU A 143 -1.10 -7.04 0.05
CA LEU A 143 -2.37 -7.45 -0.55
C LEU A 143 -3.12 -6.24 -1.13
N THR A 144 -3.32 -5.21 -0.32
CA THR A 144 -4.11 -4.02 -0.68
C THR A 144 -3.45 -3.25 -1.82
N TYR A 145 -2.16 -2.92 -1.71
CA TYR A 145 -1.48 -2.10 -2.71
C TYR A 145 -1.27 -2.86 -4.02
N SER A 146 -1.14 -4.20 -3.99
CA SER A 146 -1.10 -5.01 -5.21
C SER A 146 -2.42 -4.93 -5.97
N ILE A 147 -3.55 -5.08 -5.29
CA ILE A 147 -4.87 -5.01 -5.92
C ILE A 147 -5.11 -3.62 -6.52
N PHE A 148 -4.95 -2.57 -5.74
CA PHE A 148 -5.17 -1.19 -6.20
C PHE A 148 -4.13 -0.75 -7.22
N GLY A 149 -2.91 -1.25 -7.13
CA GLY A 149 -1.86 -1.06 -8.12
C GLY A 149 -2.24 -1.65 -9.48
N MET A 150 -2.73 -2.88 -9.51
CA MET A 150 -3.22 -3.51 -10.75
C MET A 150 -4.38 -2.73 -11.36
N LEU A 151 -5.34 -2.29 -10.55
CA LEU A 151 -6.46 -1.46 -11.03
C LEU A 151 -5.96 -0.15 -11.65
N GLY A 152 -5.03 0.53 -11.00
CA GLY A 152 -4.39 1.75 -11.53
C GLY A 152 -3.64 1.49 -12.84
N GLY A 153 -2.97 0.35 -12.96
CA GLY A 153 -2.28 -0.08 -14.18
C GLY A 153 -3.22 -0.32 -15.36
N VAL A 154 -4.37 -0.96 -15.12
CA VAL A 154 -5.42 -1.17 -16.13
C VAL A 154 -5.99 0.17 -16.59
N ILE A 155 -6.38 1.03 -15.65
CA ILE A 155 -6.92 2.37 -15.95
C ILE A 155 -5.90 3.19 -16.72
N GLY A 156 -4.63 3.19 -16.29
CA GLY A 156 -3.55 3.90 -16.95
C GLY A 156 -3.35 3.47 -18.40
N THR A 157 -3.40 2.16 -18.66
CA THR A 157 -3.29 1.61 -20.02
C THR A 157 -4.50 1.99 -20.89
N ALA A 158 -5.71 1.91 -20.34
CA ALA A 158 -6.94 2.26 -21.05
C ALA A 158 -6.93 3.74 -21.47
N LEU A 159 -6.59 4.63 -20.53
CA LEU A 159 -6.50 6.08 -20.80
C LEU A 159 -5.43 6.41 -21.86
N LEU A 160 -4.25 5.76 -21.75
CA LEU A 160 -3.16 5.95 -22.71
C LEU A 160 -3.57 5.53 -24.12
N ASN A 161 -4.13 4.33 -24.27
CA ASN A 161 -4.54 3.79 -25.56
C ASN A 161 -5.70 4.58 -26.18
N ARG A 162 -6.61 5.16 -25.35
CA ARG A 162 -7.69 6.04 -25.84
C ARG A 162 -7.12 7.34 -26.41
N ARG A 163 -6.15 7.95 -25.73
CA ARG A 163 -5.52 9.18 -26.19
C ARG A 163 -4.79 8.99 -27.53
N ASN A 164 -4.10 7.87 -27.71
CA ASN A 164 -3.37 7.57 -28.94
C ASN A 164 -4.28 7.21 -30.13
N LYS A 165 -5.60 7.02 -29.93
CA LYS A 165 -6.59 6.87 -31.01
C LYS A 165 -7.13 8.21 -31.51
N LEU A 166 -6.94 9.28 -30.74
CA LEU A 166 -7.49 10.61 -31.02
C LEU A 166 -6.44 11.58 -31.60
N SER A 167 -5.18 11.17 -31.60
CA SER A 167 -4.04 11.87 -32.23
C SER A 167 -3.60 11.14 -33.51
#